data_6cf10faaa6667d675d565adfabf42753
#
_entry.id   6cf10faaa6667d675d565adfabf42753
#
_cell.length_a   1.000
_cell.length_b   1.000
_cell.length_c   1.000
_cell.angle_alpha   90.00
_cell.angle_beta   90.00
_cell.angle_gamma   90.00
#
_symmetry.space_group_name_H-M   'P 1'
#
loop_
_entity.id
_entity.type
_entity.pdbx_description
1 polymer ?
#
loop_
_entity_poly.entity_id
_entity_poly.type
_entity_poly.pdbx_seq_one_letter_code
_entity_poly.pdbx_strand_id
1 'polypeptide(L)'
;PSYRDVIQLRAMDFTTTAVDAPALTGVRVPGEQLGGAEAFRRWVGSEVIPFLRDQYRVSEMTFVGHSFSALFGVHVLFESPSMFDHYLLASPSVWWDDQVMFRREQERYDSGQGLKAHVFMSKGELETDELSPHQDFHDQLASRNYEGLNLHWQVFPKETHLSVAPVALSHGLRTLHSTR
;
A
#
# COMPACT_ATOMS: atom_id res chain seq x y z
N PRO A 1 -8.08 21.01 9.12
CA PRO A 1 -9.02 20.04 8.57
C PRO A 1 -9.64 19.21 9.70
N SER A 2 -10.94 18.90 9.62
CA SER A 2 -11.59 17.97 10.52
C SER A 2 -11.13 16.52 10.23
N TYR A 3 -11.43 15.59 11.15
CA TYR A 3 -11.22 14.15 10.90
C TYR A 3 -11.91 13.69 9.61
N ARG A 4 -13.12 14.20 9.34
CA ARG A 4 -13.88 13.92 8.12
C ARG A 4 -13.12 14.36 6.87
N ASP A 5 -12.53 15.57 6.87
CA ASP A 5 -11.78 16.11 5.73
C ASP A 5 -10.56 15.24 5.44
N VAL A 6 -9.86 14.78 6.49
CA VAL A 6 -8.70 13.90 6.33
C VAL A 6 -9.08 12.54 5.72
N ILE A 7 -10.17 11.93 6.19
CA ILE A 7 -10.66 10.66 5.61
C ILE A 7 -11.05 10.84 4.14
N GLN A 8 -11.76 11.93 3.84
CA GLN A 8 -12.18 12.23 2.46
C GLN A 8 -10.98 12.42 1.53
N LEU A 9 -10.02 13.27 1.88
CA LEU A 9 -8.80 13.50 1.08
C LEU A 9 -8.00 12.22 0.87
N ARG A 10 -7.82 11.43 1.92
CA ARG A 10 -7.13 10.13 1.80
C ARG A 10 -7.86 9.15 0.89
N ALA A 11 -9.20 9.12 0.95
CA ALA A 11 -9.97 8.27 0.05
C ALA A 11 -9.85 8.73 -1.41
N MET A 12 -9.86 10.04 -1.65
CA MET A 12 -9.69 10.60 -3.00
C MET A 12 -8.32 10.26 -3.60
N ASP A 13 -7.24 10.48 -2.84
CA ASP A 13 -5.87 10.38 -3.36
C ASP A 13 -5.31 8.94 -3.35
N PHE A 14 -5.82 8.06 -2.49
CA PHE A 14 -5.21 6.75 -2.28
C PHE A 14 -6.01 5.58 -2.83
N THR A 15 -7.27 5.79 -3.23
CA THR A 15 -8.04 4.72 -3.87
C THR A 15 -7.70 4.61 -5.36
N THR A 16 -7.75 3.41 -5.88
CA THR A 16 -7.21 3.08 -7.20
C THR A 16 -8.25 3.10 -8.30
N THR A 17 -9.53 3.19 -7.92
CA THR A 17 -10.67 3.17 -8.83
C THR A 17 -11.79 4.08 -8.30
N ALA A 18 -12.55 4.65 -9.22
CA ALA A 18 -13.76 5.42 -8.92
C ALA A 18 -14.94 4.46 -8.83
N VAL A 19 -15.40 4.18 -7.62
CA VAL A 19 -16.54 3.27 -7.38
C VAL A 19 -17.49 3.87 -6.37
N ASP A 20 -18.76 3.50 -6.42
CA ASP A 20 -19.73 3.82 -5.36
C ASP A 20 -19.39 3.00 -4.11
N ALA A 21 -18.52 3.55 -3.27
CA ALA A 21 -18.09 2.90 -2.06
C ALA A 21 -19.12 3.07 -0.94
N PRO A 22 -19.30 2.07 -0.06
CA PRO A 22 -20.05 2.25 1.18
C PRO A 22 -19.39 3.34 2.04
N ALA A 23 -20.18 3.92 2.95
CA ALA A 23 -19.66 4.97 3.84
C ALA A 23 -18.44 4.47 4.63
N LEU A 24 -17.28 5.05 4.34
CA LEU A 24 -16.00 4.70 4.96
C LEU A 24 -15.92 5.38 6.32
N THR A 25 -15.86 4.60 7.40
CA THR A 25 -15.80 5.15 8.78
C THR A 25 -16.85 6.25 9.09
N GLY A 26 -18.06 6.10 8.52
CA GLY A 26 -19.14 7.10 8.65
C GLY A 26 -18.99 8.34 7.74
N VAL A 27 -18.00 8.37 6.87
CA VAL A 27 -17.81 9.44 5.86
C VAL A 27 -18.16 8.89 4.48
N ARG A 28 -19.15 9.50 3.82
CA ARG A 28 -19.49 9.17 2.43
C ARG A 28 -18.71 10.10 1.50
N VAL A 29 -17.95 9.51 0.59
CA VAL A 29 -17.24 10.21 -0.49
C VAL A 29 -17.94 9.85 -1.80
N PRO A 30 -18.38 10.82 -2.62
CA PRO A 30 -18.95 10.54 -3.93
C PRO A 30 -17.97 9.73 -4.79
N GLY A 31 -18.47 8.72 -5.51
CA GLY A 31 -17.64 7.81 -6.30
C GLY A 31 -16.78 8.52 -7.35
N GLU A 32 -17.29 9.57 -7.96
CA GLU A 32 -16.56 10.40 -8.93
C GLU A 32 -15.34 11.15 -8.35
N GLN A 33 -15.26 11.26 -7.03
CA GLN A 33 -14.12 11.87 -6.33
C GLN A 33 -13.06 10.84 -5.89
N LEU A 34 -13.29 9.55 -6.15
CA LEU A 34 -12.39 8.47 -5.80
C LEU A 34 -11.51 8.07 -7.00
N GLY A 35 -10.49 7.25 -6.77
CA GLY A 35 -9.65 6.72 -7.83
C GLY A 35 -8.47 7.60 -8.21
N GLY A 36 -8.08 8.56 -7.37
CA GLY A 36 -6.99 9.50 -7.65
C GLY A 36 -5.56 8.94 -7.51
N ALA A 37 -5.40 7.68 -7.13
CA ALA A 37 -4.09 7.09 -6.85
C ALA A 37 -3.08 7.25 -8.00
N GLU A 38 -3.50 7.11 -9.24
CA GLU A 38 -2.60 7.27 -10.38
C GLU A 38 -2.15 8.72 -10.56
N ALA A 39 -3.05 9.69 -10.39
CA ALA A 39 -2.68 11.11 -10.45
C ALA A 39 -1.74 11.48 -9.30
N PHE A 40 -2.02 11.00 -8.10
CA PHE A 40 -1.17 11.21 -6.93
C PHE A 40 0.21 10.56 -7.10
N ARG A 41 0.29 9.33 -7.64
CA ARG A 41 1.55 8.66 -7.96
C ARG A 41 2.41 9.49 -8.93
N ARG A 42 1.79 9.99 -10.01
CA ARG A 42 2.49 10.84 -10.98
C ARG A 42 3.03 12.11 -10.34
N TRP A 43 2.22 12.79 -9.54
CA TRP A 43 2.65 13.99 -8.82
C TRP A 43 3.81 13.71 -7.86
N VAL A 44 3.75 12.62 -7.08
CA VAL A 44 4.87 12.21 -6.22
C VAL A 44 6.14 11.97 -7.04
N GLY A 45 6.03 11.29 -8.18
CA GLY A 45 7.16 10.98 -9.04
C GLY A 45 7.76 12.18 -9.79
N SER A 46 6.91 13.13 -10.22
CA SER A 46 7.36 14.28 -11.03
C SER A 46 7.75 15.50 -10.20
N GLU A 47 7.18 15.67 -9.01
CA GLU A 47 7.38 16.86 -8.19
C GLU A 47 8.05 16.56 -6.84
N VAL A 48 7.49 15.63 -6.05
CA VAL A 48 7.94 15.42 -4.67
C VAL A 48 9.32 14.77 -4.62
N ILE A 49 9.51 13.68 -5.35
CA ILE A 49 10.79 12.95 -5.35
C ILE A 49 11.94 13.81 -5.93
N PRO A 50 11.77 14.48 -7.09
CA PRO A 50 12.78 15.40 -7.59
C PRO A 50 13.11 16.53 -6.61
N PHE A 51 12.10 17.15 -6.00
CA PHE A 51 12.30 18.16 -4.97
C PHE A 51 13.13 17.64 -3.79
N LEU A 52 12.80 16.46 -3.26
CA LEU A 52 13.56 15.88 -2.15
C LEU A 52 15.02 15.61 -2.53
N ARG A 53 15.27 15.10 -3.73
CA ARG A 53 16.63 14.82 -4.23
C ARG A 53 17.44 16.08 -4.48
N ASP A 54 16.79 17.18 -4.85
CA ASP A 54 17.44 18.49 -5.02
C ASP A 54 17.81 19.13 -3.67
N GLN A 55 16.92 19.01 -2.69
CA GLN A 55 17.10 19.68 -1.39
C GLN A 55 17.92 18.86 -0.38
N TYR A 56 17.97 17.54 -0.51
CA TYR A 56 18.56 16.64 0.48
C TYR A 56 19.45 15.59 -0.17
N ARG A 57 20.41 15.09 0.58
CA ARG A 57 21.21 13.91 0.20
C ARG A 57 20.39 12.64 0.44
N VAL A 58 19.67 12.20 -0.56
CA VAL A 58 18.82 11.02 -0.51
C VAL A 58 19.58 9.83 -1.11
N SER A 59 19.90 8.83 -0.28
CA SER A 59 20.51 7.56 -0.72
C SER A 59 19.44 6.50 -1.03
N GLU A 60 18.43 6.41 -0.18
CA GLU A 60 17.34 5.44 -0.27
C GLU A 60 16.02 6.08 0.13
N MET A 61 14.93 5.58 -0.42
CA MET A 61 13.58 6.01 -0.08
C MET A 61 12.71 4.81 0.29
N THR A 62 12.06 4.92 1.45
CA THR A 62 11.08 3.92 1.90
C THR A 62 9.69 4.51 1.83
N PHE A 63 8.81 3.86 1.07
CA PHE A 63 7.38 4.14 1.16
C PHE A 63 6.82 3.51 2.44
N VAL A 64 6.02 4.27 3.18
CA VAL A 64 5.33 3.78 4.38
C VAL A 64 3.85 4.11 4.26
N GLY A 65 3.01 3.09 4.30
CA GLY A 65 1.56 3.24 4.23
C GLY A 65 0.82 2.35 5.21
N HIS A 66 -0.33 2.83 5.69
CA HIS A 66 -1.29 2.06 6.47
C HIS A 66 -2.70 2.22 5.88
N SER A 67 -3.45 1.11 5.76
CA SER A 67 -4.84 1.15 5.26
C SER A 67 -4.90 1.66 3.80
N PHE A 68 -5.64 2.72 3.49
CA PHE A 68 -5.70 3.31 2.14
C PHE A 68 -4.34 3.80 1.62
N SER A 69 -3.48 4.35 2.48
CA SER A 69 -2.14 4.69 2.00
C SER A 69 -1.29 3.45 1.71
N ALA A 70 -1.53 2.31 2.37
CA ALA A 70 -0.90 1.05 1.99
C ALA A 70 -1.51 0.48 0.70
N LEU A 71 -2.81 0.67 0.42
CA LEU A 71 -3.43 0.37 -0.88
C LEU A 71 -2.76 1.17 -2.00
N PHE A 72 -2.55 2.48 -1.78
CA PHE A 72 -1.77 3.31 -2.69
C PHE A 72 -0.34 2.77 -2.88
N GLY A 73 0.31 2.33 -1.80
CA GLY A 73 1.63 1.70 -1.88
C GLY A 73 1.64 0.42 -2.75
N VAL A 74 0.59 -0.42 -2.67
CA VAL A 74 0.41 -1.57 -3.57
C VAL A 74 0.25 -1.13 -5.02
N HIS A 75 -0.53 -0.07 -5.27
CA HIS A 75 -0.67 0.50 -6.61
C HIS A 75 0.68 0.98 -7.17
N VAL A 76 1.45 1.73 -6.38
CA VAL A 76 2.79 2.18 -6.79
C VAL A 76 3.73 1.00 -7.06
N LEU A 77 3.69 -0.03 -6.20
CA LEU A 77 4.47 -1.25 -6.35
C LEU A 77 4.22 -1.95 -7.70
N PHE A 78 2.99 -1.92 -8.21
CA PHE A 78 2.67 -2.53 -9.50
C PHE A 78 2.94 -1.61 -10.69
N GLU A 79 2.68 -0.31 -10.58
CA GLU A 79 2.84 0.63 -11.69
C GLU A 79 4.30 1.13 -11.86
N SER A 80 5.01 1.27 -10.75
CA SER A 80 6.36 1.85 -10.72
C SER A 80 7.18 1.28 -9.56
N PRO A 81 7.52 -0.03 -9.57
CA PRO A 81 8.18 -0.70 -8.45
C PRO A 81 9.51 -0.06 -8.02
N SER A 82 10.21 0.58 -8.95
CA SER A 82 11.48 1.27 -8.69
C SER A 82 11.32 2.71 -8.16
N MET A 83 10.08 3.19 -7.91
CA MET A 83 9.84 4.53 -7.37
C MET A 83 10.40 4.68 -5.95
N PHE A 84 10.34 3.60 -5.18
CA PHE A 84 10.91 3.51 -3.84
C PHE A 84 11.79 2.25 -3.73
N ASP A 85 12.84 2.34 -2.92
CA ASP A 85 13.73 1.21 -2.67
C ASP A 85 13.07 0.15 -1.78
N HIS A 86 12.22 0.60 -0.86
CA HIS A 86 11.52 -0.26 0.10
C HIS A 86 10.05 0.15 0.24
N TYR A 87 9.20 -0.84 0.52
CA TYR A 87 7.76 -0.67 0.75
C TYR A 87 7.35 -1.29 2.09
N LEU A 88 6.84 -0.46 3.02
CA LEU A 88 6.22 -0.89 4.25
C LEU A 88 4.71 -0.69 4.12
N LEU A 89 3.97 -1.80 4.04
CA LEU A 89 2.55 -1.85 3.74
C LEU A 89 1.79 -2.48 4.92
N ALA A 90 1.36 -1.65 5.86
CA ALA A 90 0.62 -2.10 7.03
C ALA A 90 -0.88 -2.16 6.72
N SER A 91 -1.49 -3.32 6.85
CA SER A 91 -2.93 -3.56 6.66
C SER A 91 -3.49 -2.88 5.40
N PRO A 92 -2.94 -3.15 4.21
CA PRO A 92 -3.37 -2.50 2.99
C PRO A 92 -4.84 -2.82 2.67
N SER A 93 -5.63 -1.80 2.30
CA SER A 93 -7.07 -1.97 1.98
C SER A 93 -7.29 -2.71 0.66
N VAL A 94 -6.70 -3.91 0.51
CA VAL A 94 -6.76 -4.72 -0.73
C VAL A 94 -8.15 -5.31 -1.03
N TRP A 95 -9.10 -5.15 -0.12
CA TRP A 95 -10.53 -5.43 -0.32
C TRP A 95 -11.21 -4.43 -1.26
N TRP A 96 -10.58 -3.26 -1.51
CA TRP A 96 -11.14 -2.18 -2.32
C TRP A 96 -11.57 -2.66 -3.71
N ASP A 97 -12.74 -2.17 -4.17
CA ASP A 97 -13.31 -2.42 -5.49
C ASP A 97 -13.28 -3.90 -5.89
N ASP A 98 -13.94 -4.71 -5.07
CA ASP A 98 -13.98 -6.16 -5.28
C ASP A 98 -12.58 -6.74 -5.53
N GLN A 99 -11.63 -6.37 -4.65
CA GLN A 99 -10.25 -6.85 -4.67
C GLN A 99 -9.50 -6.53 -5.99
N VAL A 100 -9.67 -5.33 -6.51
CA VAL A 100 -9.03 -4.89 -7.76
C VAL A 100 -7.53 -5.14 -7.80
N MET A 101 -6.82 -5.07 -6.64
CA MET A 101 -5.38 -5.31 -6.59
C MET A 101 -4.99 -6.76 -6.85
N PHE A 102 -5.85 -7.72 -6.52
CA PHE A 102 -5.63 -9.12 -6.88
C PHE A 102 -5.70 -9.33 -8.39
N ARG A 103 -6.67 -8.67 -9.06
CA ARG A 103 -6.80 -8.73 -10.54
C ARG A 103 -5.62 -8.08 -11.23
N ARG A 104 -5.17 -6.91 -10.76
CA ARG A 104 -3.99 -6.22 -11.32
C ARG A 104 -2.70 -7.00 -11.12
N GLU A 105 -2.56 -7.66 -9.99
CA GLU A 105 -1.44 -8.58 -9.77
C GLU A 105 -1.45 -9.73 -10.77
N GLN A 106 -2.62 -10.36 -10.97
CA GLN A 106 -2.78 -11.44 -11.93
C GLN A 106 -2.44 -10.98 -13.36
N GLU A 107 -2.96 -9.83 -13.78
CA GLU A 107 -2.67 -9.26 -15.11
C GLU A 107 -1.16 -9.00 -15.29
N ARG A 108 -0.49 -8.50 -14.24
CA ARG A 108 0.95 -8.30 -14.25
C ARG A 108 1.71 -9.61 -14.42
N TYR A 109 1.33 -10.62 -13.66
CA TYR A 109 1.94 -11.96 -13.72
C TYR A 109 1.76 -12.57 -15.11
N ASP A 110 0.54 -12.55 -15.63
CA ASP A 110 0.20 -13.12 -16.94
C ASP A 110 0.92 -12.40 -18.11
N SER A 111 1.19 -11.12 -17.96
CA SER A 111 1.97 -10.34 -18.95
C SER A 111 3.48 -10.63 -18.92
N GLY A 112 3.95 -11.45 -17.98
CA GLY A 112 5.37 -11.75 -17.80
C GLY A 112 6.19 -10.60 -17.22
N GLN A 113 5.55 -9.55 -16.70
CA GLN A 113 6.23 -8.43 -16.06
C GLN A 113 6.79 -8.86 -14.70
N GLY A 114 8.09 -8.71 -14.51
CA GLY A 114 8.76 -8.95 -13.24
C GLY A 114 8.34 -7.95 -12.16
N LEU A 115 8.57 -8.29 -10.90
CA LEU A 115 8.34 -7.41 -9.75
C LEU A 115 9.59 -7.43 -8.86
N LYS A 116 10.43 -6.42 -9.01
CA LYS A 116 11.64 -6.28 -8.19
C LYS A 116 11.41 -5.22 -7.12
N ALA A 117 11.34 -5.64 -5.87
CA ALA A 117 11.12 -4.73 -4.72
C ALA A 117 11.47 -5.41 -3.39
N HIS A 118 11.73 -4.60 -2.37
CA HIS A 118 11.81 -5.03 -0.97
C HIS A 118 10.54 -4.60 -0.26
N VAL A 119 9.71 -5.55 0.16
CA VAL A 119 8.38 -5.32 0.70
C VAL A 119 8.26 -5.93 2.08
N PHE A 120 7.82 -5.13 3.04
CA PHE A 120 7.32 -5.60 4.32
C PHE A 120 5.81 -5.37 4.35
N MET A 121 5.05 -6.45 4.45
CA MET A 121 3.59 -6.41 4.54
C MET A 121 3.14 -7.00 5.87
N SER A 122 2.10 -6.43 6.46
CA SER A 122 1.60 -6.89 7.76
C SER A 122 0.11 -6.69 7.94
N LYS A 123 -0.44 -7.34 8.95
CA LYS A 123 -1.78 -7.09 9.50
C LYS A 123 -1.80 -7.25 11.02
N GLY A 124 -2.83 -6.71 11.66
CA GLY A 124 -3.17 -7.06 13.04
C GLY A 124 -3.92 -8.40 13.11
N GLU A 125 -3.66 -9.19 14.15
CA GLU A 125 -4.34 -10.48 14.35
C GLU A 125 -5.86 -10.33 14.48
N LEU A 126 -6.32 -9.22 15.09
CA LEU A 126 -7.74 -8.95 15.32
C LEU A 126 -8.47 -8.32 14.12
N GLU A 127 -7.79 -8.18 12.97
CA GLU A 127 -8.43 -7.80 11.71
C GLU A 127 -9.05 -9.05 11.09
N THR A 128 -10.39 -9.07 10.99
CA THR A 128 -11.14 -10.21 10.45
C THR A 128 -10.95 -10.34 8.94
N ASP A 129 -10.75 -11.55 8.45
CA ASP A 129 -10.38 -11.82 7.06
C ASP A 129 -11.51 -11.54 6.05
N GLU A 130 -12.79 -11.52 6.48
CA GLU A 130 -13.92 -11.18 5.61
C GLU A 130 -13.87 -9.76 5.02
N LEU A 131 -13.27 -8.82 5.77
CA LEU A 131 -13.09 -7.43 5.33
C LEU A 131 -11.62 -7.07 5.02
N SER A 132 -10.71 -8.05 5.15
CA SER A 132 -9.28 -7.77 5.11
C SER A 132 -8.49 -8.97 4.57
N PRO A 133 -8.62 -9.28 3.27
CA PRO A 133 -7.98 -10.45 2.65
C PRO A 133 -6.44 -10.26 2.50
N HIS A 134 -5.80 -9.79 3.56
CA HIS A 134 -4.37 -9.47 3.54
C HIS A 134 -3.49 -10.70 3.37
N GLN A 135 -3.86 -11.81 4.06
CA GLN A 135 -3.14 -13.07 3.97
C GLN A 135 -3.24 -13.63 2.56
N ASP A 136 -4.44 -13.66 1.99
CA ASP A 136 -4.67 -14.18 0.64
C ASP A 136 -3.88 -13.37 -0.41
N PHE A 137 -3.82 -12.04 -0.24
CA PHE A 137 -3.05 -11.18 -1.13
C PHE A 137 -1.54 -11.42 -1.01
N HIS A 138 -1.04 -11.57 0.23
CA HIS A 138 0.34 -11.96 0.46
C HIS A 138 0.64 -13.31 -0.20
N ASP A 139 -0.21 -14.31 0.01
CA ASP A 139 0.00 -15.67 -0.50
C ASP A 139 -0.04 -15.72 -2.03
N GLN A 140 -0.91 -14.91 -2.66
CA GLN A 140 -0.90 -14.72 -4.11
C GLN A 140 0.45 -14.19 -4.57
N LEU A 141 0.95 -13.10 -4.00
CA LEU A 141 2.26 -12.52 -4.35
C LEU A 141 3.41 -13.52 -4.12
N ALA A 142 3.41 -14.21 -2.99
CA ALA A 142 4.45 -15.19 -2.64
C ALA A 142 4.47 -16.38 -3.60
N SER A 143 3.29 -16.83 -4.08
CA SER A 143 3.16 -17.96 -5.01
C SER A 143 3.79 -17.72 -6.38
N ARG A 144 3.93 -16.44 -6.79
CA ARG A 144 4.45 -16.07 -8.12
C ARG A 144 5.95 -16.24 -8.26
N ASN A 145 6.70 -16.26 -7.16
CA ASN A 145 8.15 -16.35 -7.18
C ASN A 145 8.80 -15.30 -8.10
N TYR A 146 8.31 -14.06 -8.08
CA TYR A 146 8.88 -12.97 -8.85
C TYR A 146 10.37 -12.80 -8.58
N GLU A 147 11.19 -12.83 -9.63
CA GLU A 147 12.62 -12.60 -9.49
C GLU A 147 12.90 -11.19 -8.95
N GLY A 148 13.62 -11.13 -7.84
CA GLY A 148 13.98 -9.87 -7.17
C GLY A 148 12.91 -9.31 -6.22
N LEU A 149 11.78 -9.99 -6.02
CA LEU A 149 10.85 -9.66 -4.95
C LEU A 149 11.34 -10.27 -3.63
N ASN A 150 11.65 -9.40 -2.67
CA ASN A 150 11.91 -9.80 -1.29
C ASN A 150 10.68 -9.39 -0.46
N LEU A 151 9.82 -10.37 -0.15
CA LEU A 151 8.54 -10.17 0.52
C LEU A 151 8.60 -10.72 1.95
N HIS A 152 8.44 -9.84 2.93
CA HIS A 152 8.31 -10.17 4.34
C HIS A 152 6.86 -10.02 4.77
N TRP A 153 6.37 -11.00 5.53
CA TRP A 153 5.02 -11.00 6.09
C TRP A 153 5.03 -11.11 7.61
N GLN A 154 4.18 -10.31 8.26
CA GLN A 154 4.04 -10.34 9.71
C GLN A 154 2.59 -10.13 10.16
N VAL A 155 2.06 -11.05 10.96
CA VAL A 155 0.84 -10.84 11.74
C VAL A 155 1.23 -10.41 13.14
N PHE A 156 0.67 -9.28 13.61
CA PHE A 156 0.96 -8.76 14.95
C PHE A 156 -0.12 -9.20 15.94
N PRO A 157 0.25 -9.98 17.00
CA PRO A 157 -0.70 -10.49 17.97
C PRO A 157 -1.43 -9.38 18.71
N LYS A 158 -2.74 -9.57 18.91
CA LYS A 158 -3.62 -8.65 19.67
C LYS A 158 -3.77 -7.25 19.09
N GLU A 159 -3.25 -7.00 17.90
CA GLU A 159 -3.40 -5.71 17.23
C GLU A 159 -4.67 -5.67 16.38
N THR A 160 -5.33 -4.52 16.42
CA THR A 160 -6.46 -4.16 15.55
C THR A 160 -5.96 -3.40 14.34
N HIS A 161 -6.86 -3.08 13.39
CA HIS A 161 -6.55 -2.22 12.24
C HIS A 161 -5.92 -0.87 12.61
N LEU A 162 -6.33 -0.27 13.74
CA LEU A 162 -5.78 1.02 14.16
C LEU A 162 -4.51 0.89 14.98
N SER A 163 -4.44 -0.10 15.87
CA SER A 163 -3.30 -0.25 16.79
C SER A 163 -2.08 -0.88 16.14
N VAL A 164 -2.24 -1.57 15.00
CA VAL A 164 -1.13 -2.21 14.29
C VAL A 164 -0.14 -1.22 13.66
N ALA A 165 -0.58 -0.01 13.32
CA ALA A 165 0.25 0.93 12.55
C ALA A 165 1.60 1.27 13.22
N PRO A 166 1.70 1.66 14.51
CA PRO A 166 2.98 1.99 15.13
C PRO A 166 3.90 0.76 15.29
N VAL A 167 3.37 -0.41 15.60
CA VAL A 167 4.18 -1.62 15.74
C VAL A 167 4.69 -2.11 14.38
N ALA A 168 3.85 -2.06 13.35
CA ALA A 168 4.23 -2.37 11.98
C ALA A 168 5.33 -1.43 11.48
N LEU A 169 5.20 -0.12 11.73
CA LEU A 169 6.23 0.87 11.37
C LEU A 169 7.57 0.53 12.02
N SER A 170 7.59 0.35 13.33
CA SER A 170 8.83 0.06 14.08
C SER A 170 9.48 -1.25 13.63
N HIS A 171 8.69 -2.30 13.46
CA HIS A 171 9.19 -3.62 13.08
C HIS A 171 9.61 -3.65 11.60
N GLY A 172 8.79 -3.11 10.71
CA GLY A 172 9.03 -3.11 9.28
C GLY A 172 10.26 -2.31 8.88
N LEU A 173 10.49 -1.12 9.48
CA LEU A 173 11.71 -0.36 9.22
C LEU A 173 12.95 -1.14 9.63
N ARG A 174 12.94 -1.79 10.79
CA ARG A 174 14.09 -2.65 11.19
C ARG A 174 14.30 -3.81 10.21
N THR A 175 13.23 -4.45 9.75
CA THR A 175 13.32 -5.57 8.80
C THR A 175 13.88 -5.13 7.45
N LEU A 176 13.38 -4.01 6.91
CA LEU A 176 13.78 -3.52 5.61
C LEU A 176 15.20 -2.95 5.58
N HIS A 177 15.66 -2.36 6.70
CA HIS A 177 16.98 -1.73 6.82
C HIS A 177 17.97 -2.52 7.68
N SER A 178 17.66 -3.78 8.03
CA SER A 178 18.67 -4.65 8.66
C SER A 178 19.83 -4.86 7.70
N THR A 179 20.99 -4.36 8.04
CA THR A 179 22.24 -4.74 7.36
C THR A 179 22.42 -6.25 7.53
N ARG A 180 22.45 -6.96 6.43
CA ARG A 180 22.87 -8.36 6.38
C ARG A 180 24.36 -8.47 6.66
#